data_f651032fe12f5adf62162eb7612a61df
#
_entry.id   f651032fe12f5adf62162eb7612a61df
#
_cell.length_a   1.000
_cell.length_b   1.000
_cell.length_c   1.000
_cell.angle_alpha   90.00
_cell.angle_beta   90.00
_cell.angle_gamma   90.00
#
_symmetry.space_group_name_H-M   'P 1'
#
loop_
_entity.id
_entity.type
_entity.pdbx_description
1 polymer ?
#
loop_
_entity_poly.entity_id
_entity_poly.type
_entity_poly.pdbx_seq_one_letter_code
_entity_poly.pdbx_strand_id
1 'polypeptide(L)'
;MKILITGTTGYIGKRLIPFLLKAGHELVCCVRDIERAPFKGKERVSFIEIDFLKYDPAIKLPTDIDCAYYLMHSMSASGDFGKMELECAENFKKYVAPVNLKQLVYLSGIINEKELSKHLNSRKEVEESLEGGNYALTTFRAGIIVGSGSASFEIIRDLVEKLPVMITPKWLNTKTQPISIRDVLSYLSKAAGDERLYNNNYDIYGPDVLTYKQMLEIFAEVRGLKRKIITLPIMTPKLSSYWLYFVTSTSYRLASSLVESMKVEVVARPNHLSEMLQVFPVNYHDAVVNAFAVINQDGIASSWKDSMVSSHFAGKLSKYVKVPKYGVLQDNKERDIKNEEKVLDRIWALGGSTGWYYGNTLWKARGFIDRLFGGTGLRRGRTHPSKIEAGDALDFWRVISADRKSKRLLLYAEMRMPGEAWLEFKIKNNKLYQHAVFRPRGLWGRLYWYSVLPFHYFIFNGLINSLVEDVEKKVA
;
A
#
# COMPACT_ATOMS: atom_id res chain seq x y z
N MET A 1 26.62 7.40 7.86
CA MET A 1 25.72 8.05 8.83
C MET A 1 24.71 7.03 9.34
N LYS A 2 24.21 7.26 10.55
CA LYS A 2 23.11 6.50 11.13
C LYS A 2 21.80 7.24 10.89
N ILE A 3 20.85 6.60 10.22
CA ILE A 3 19.63 7.24 9.70
C ILE A 3 18.40 6.59 10.31
N LEU A 4 17.54 7.40 10.92
CA LEU A 4 16.20 6.98 11.39
C LEU A 4 15.20 7.08 10.24
N ILE A 5 14.39 6.04 10.04
CA ILE A 5 13.32 6.05 9.02
C ILE A 5 11.98 5.72 9.66
N THR A 6 11.02 6.64 9.55
CA THR A 6 9.62 6.37 9.85
C THR A 6 8.86 5.95 8.58
N GLY A 7 7.70 5.32 8.72
CA GLY A 7 6.92 4.87 7.56
C GLY A 7 7.59 3.77 6.71
N THR A 8 8.48 3.00 7.28
CA THR A 8 9.31 1.97 6.62
C THR A 8 8.53 0.86 5.94
N THR A 9 7.31 0.56 6.38
CA THR A 9 6.41 -0.41 5.76
C THR A 9 5.57 0.19 4.62
N GLY A 10 5.66 1.51 4.41
CA GLY A 10 4.94 2.24 3.37
C GLY A 10 5.59 2.13 1.98
N TYR A 11 4.90 2.68 0.98
CA TYR A 11 5.33 2.63 -0.43
C TYR A 11 6.72 3.23 -0.66
N ILE A 12 6.97 4.43 -0.12
CA ILE A 12 8.24 5.15 -0.25
C ILE A 12 9.30 4.54 0.67
N GLY A 13 8.98 4.39 1.97
CA GLY A 13 9.96 3.95 2.98
C GLY A 13 10.58 2.59 2.64
N LYS A 14 9.77 1.60 2.25
CA LYS A 14 10.27 0.27 1.87
C LYS A 14 11.21 0.33 0.65
N ARG A 15 10.98 1.26 -0.28
CA ARG A 15 11.84 1.43 -1.46
C ARG A 15 13.09 2.26 -1.20
N LEU A 16 13.06 3.16 -0.24
CA LEU A 16 14.20 4.03 0.11
C LEU A 16 15.30 3.24 0.81
N ILE A 17 14.95 2.24 1.64
CA ILE A 17 15.91 1.42 2.39
C ILE A 17 17.07 0.89 1.53
N PRO A 18 16.84 0.21 0.39
CA PRO A 18 17.94 -0.28 -0.45
C PRO A 18 18.85 0.83 -1.00
N PHE A 19 18.30 2.00 -1.29
CA PHE A 19 19.08 3.15 -1.79
C PHE A 19 20.04 3.67 -0.71
N LEU A 20 19.55 3.85 0.52
CA LEU A 20 20.36 4.31 1.65
C LEU A 20 21.41 3.27 2.07
N LEU A 21 21.08 1.97 2.03
CA LEU A 21 22.04 0.90 2.29
C LEU A 21 23.16 0.88 1.24
N LYS A 22 22.80 1.08 -0.06
CA LYS A 22 23.76 1.19 -1.15
C LYS A 22 24.70 2.40 -0.99
N ALA A 23 24.17 3.49 -0.44
CA ALA A 23 24.96 4.69 -0.10
C ALA A 23 25.85 4.51 1.16
N GLY A 24 25.82 3.35 1.80
CA GLY A 24 26.72 3.02 2.93
C GLY A 24 26.17 3.40 4.31
N HIS A 25 24.91 3.79 4.43
CA HIS A 25 24.31 4.21 5.70
C HIS A 25 23.91 3.01 6.58
N GLU A 26 23.86 3.25 7.90
CA GLU A 26 23.22 2.40 8.90
C GLU A 26 21.78 2.87 9.15
N LEU A 27 20.82 1.97 9.22
CA LEU A 27 19.42 2.33 9.28
C LEU A 27 18.75 1.86 10.57
N VAL A 28 18.02 2.76 11.21
CA VAL A 28 17.11 2.49 12.33
C VAL A 28 15.68 2.67 11.82
N CYS A 29 14.98 1.59 11.63
CA CYS A 29 13.66 1.56 11.02
C CYS A 29 12.55 1.52 12.08
N CYS A 30 11.71 2.56 12.15
CA CYS A 30 10.54 2.57 13.02
C CYS A 30 9.39 1.79 12.38
N VAL A 31 8.82 0.83 13.12
CA VAL A 31 7.67 0.01 12.70
C VAL A 31 6.65 -0.08 13.81
N ARG A 32 5.36 -0.16 13.48
CA ARG A 32 4.29 -0.40 14.45
C ARG A 32 4.17 -1.86 14.87
N ASP A 33 4.72 -2.76 14.06
CA ASP A 33 4.67 -4.20 14.26
C ASP A 33 5.90 -4.81 13.61
N ILE A 34 6.77 -5.40 14.43
CA ILE A 34 8.06 -5.95 13.99
C ILE A 34 7.88 -7.15 13.03
N GLU A 35 6.73 -7.82 13.08
CA GLU A 35 6.43 -8.90 12.13
C GLU A 35 6.28 -8.39 10.68
N ARG A 36 6.01 -7.11 10.51
CA ARG A 36 5.93 -6.43 9.22
C ARG A 36 7.21 -5.71 8.79
N ALA A 37 8.27 -5.82 9.59
CA ALA A 37 9.51 -5.12 9.31
C ALA A 37 10.12 -5.60 7.97
N PRO A 38 10.37 -4.70 7.01
CA PRO A 38 11.03 -5.07 5.75
C PRO A 38 12.51 -5.32 6.00
N PHE A 39 13.11 -6.23 5.21
CA PHE A 39 14.56 -6.49 5.29
C PHE A 39 15.09 -6.97 6.66
N LYS A 40 14.29 -7.73 7.42
CA LYS A 40 14.75 -8.40 8.64
C LYS A 40 16.03 -9.22 8.36
N GLY A 41 17.01 -9.13 9.28
CA GLY A 41 18.28 -9.86 9.17
C GLY A 41 19.27 -9.31 8.15
N LYS A 42 19.00 -8.18 7.53
CA LYS A 42 20.00 -7.45 6.72
C LYS A 42 21.00 -6.73 7.63
N GLU A 43 22.27 -6.81 7.28
CA GLU A 43 23.30 -6.01 7.93
C GLU A 43 22.99 -4.53 7.84
N ARG A 44 23.34 -3.80 8.88
CA ARG A 44 23.15 -2.33 9.01
C ARG A 44 21.67 -1.89 9.02
N VAL A 45 20.71 -2.81 9.33
CA VAL A 45 19.30 -2.47 9.53
C VAL A 45 18.85 -2.96 10.90
N SER A 46 18.45 -2.04 11.73
CA SER A 46 17.83 -2.30 13.05
C SER A 46 16.39 -1.80 13.07
N PHE A 47 15.58 -2.31 14.01
CA PHE A 47 14.16 -1.98 14.11
C PHE A 47 13.79 -1.55 15.52
N ILE A 48 12.94 -0.52 15.59
CA ILE A 48 12.29 -0.09 16.83
C ILE A 48 10.78 -0.20 16.63
N GLU A 49 10.11 -0.93 17.52
CA GLU A 49 8.66 -1.00 17.53
C GLU A 49 8.08 0.21 18.24
N ILE A 50 7.42 1.08 17.48
CA ILE A 50 6.88 2.35 17.96
C ILE A 50 5.58 2.70 17.23
N ASP A 51 4.55 3.12 17.99
CA ASP A 51 3.31 3.68 17.46
C ASP A 51 3.26 5.18 17.76
N PHE A 52 3.52 6.00 16.75
CA PHE A 52 3.55 7.45 16.91
C PHE A 52 2.19 8.08 17.24
N LEU A 53 1.08 7.36 17.14
CA LEU A 53 -0.22 7.81 17.68
C LEU A 53 -0.28 7.77 19.22
N LYS A 54 0.66 7.07 19.86
CA LYS A 54 0.69 6.92 21.31
C LYS A 54 2.11 7.16 21.82
N TYR A 55 2.33 8.31 22.43
CA TYR A 55 3.62 8.58 23.05
C TYR A 55 3.85 7.64 24.24
N ASP A 56 4.95 6.91 24.19
CA ASP A 56 5.42 6.06 25.31
C ASP A 56 6.83 6.51 25.72
N PRO A 57 6.99 7.16 26.90
CA PRO A 57 8.27 7.66 27.36
C PRO A 57 9.30 6.56 27.68
N ALA A 58 8.88 5.29 27.78
CA ALA A 58 9.78 4.15 27.98
C ALA A 58 10.59 3.82 26.72
N ILE A 59 10.06 4.14 25.52
CA ILE A 59 10.76 3.91 24.25
C ILE A 59 11.80 5.01 24.05
N LYS A 60 13.06 4.60 23.91
CA LYS A 60 14.19 5.52 23.64
C LYS A 60 14.74 5.26 22.25
N LEU A 61 15.00 6.33 21.51
CA LEU A 61 15.73 6.26 20.25
C LEU A 61 17.25 6.30 20.56
N PRO A 62 18.11 5.68 19.71
CA PRO A 62 19.56 5.86 19.77
C PRO A 62 19.91 7.35 19.69
N THR A 63 20.87 7.78 20.48
CA THR A 63 21.29 9.19 20.54
C THR A 63 22.25 9.59 19.43
N ASP A 64 22.81 8.63 18.71
CA ASP A 64 23.81 8.76 17.65
C ASP A 64 23.18 8.78 16.23
N ILE A 65 21.92 9.18 16.11
CA ILE A 65 21.24 9.34 14.81
C ILE A 65 21.63 10.70 14.22
N ASP A 66 22.20 10.67 13.02
CA ASP A 66 22.61 11.89 12.29
C ASP A 66 21.45 12.54 11.53
N CYS A 67 20.63 11.72 10.84
CA CYS A 67 19.57 12.17 9.96
C CYS A 67 18.30 11.34 10.17
N ALA A 68 17.13 11.93 9.97
CA ALA A 68 15.86 11.21 10.03
C ALA A 68 15.01 11.46 8.79
N TYR A 69 14.24 10.45 8.37
CA TYR A 69 13.21 10.55 7.34
C TYR A 69 11.82 10.42 7.95
N TYR A 70 11.00 11.45 7.81
CA TYR A 70 9.60 11.41 8.19
C TYR A 70 8.75 11.10 6.96
N LEU A 71 8.36 9.81 6.82
CA LEU A 71 7.61 9.30 5.69
C LEU A 71 6.24 8.72 6.10
N MET A 72 5.76 9.08 7.29
CA MET A 72 4.44 8.67 7.75
C MET A 72 3.35 9.45 7.03
N HIS A 73 2.34 8.74 6.55
CA HIS A 73 1.19 9.31 5.87
C HIS A 73 0.02 8.34 5.85
N SER A 74 -1.19 8.83 6.06
CA SER A 74 -2.39 8.00 6.17
C SER A 74 -3.61 8.65 5.51
N MET A 75 -3.75 8.50 4.19
CA MET A 75 -4.90 9.05 3.42
C MET A 75 -6.24 8.39 3.69
N SER A 76 -6.33 7.28 4.39
CA SER A 76 -7.55 6.49 4.50
C SER A 76 -7.81 5.92 5.89
N ALA A 77 -7.18 6.47 6.93
CA ALA A 77 -7.52 6.14 8.31
C ALA A 77 -9.00 6.45 8.61
N SER A 78 -9.60 5.65 9.47
CA SER A 78 -10.95 5.92 9.98
C SER A 78 -10.88 7.07 10.99
N GLY A 79 -11.61 8.14 10.77
CA GLY A 79 -11.63 9.31 11.64
C GLY A 79 -11.08 10.56 10.95
N ASP A 80 -10.73 11.54 11.75
CA ASP A 80 -10.07 12.77 11.31
C ASP A 80 -8.58 12.50 11.09
N PHE A 81 -8.22 12.13 9.85
CA PHE A 81 -6.84 11.77 9.50
C PHE A 81 -5.87 12.95 9.68
N GLY A 82 -6.32 14.19 9.47
CA GLY A 82 -5.46 15.37 9.67
C GLY A 82 -5.00 15.49 11.11
N LYS A 83 -5.93 15.35 12.05
CA LYS A 83 -5.60 15.36 13.48
C LYS A 83 -4.65 14.24 13.87
N MET A 84 -4.85 13.04 13.33
CA MET A 84 -3.97 11.89 13.59
C MET A 84 -2.57 12.08 13.00
N GLU A 85 -2.45 12.68 11.83
CA GLU A 85 -1.14 12.98 11.22
C GLU A 85 -0.37 14.03 12.02
N LEU A 86 -1.07 15.07 12.49
CA LEU A 86 -0.49 16.10 13.34
C LEU A 86 -0.01 15.51 14.69
N GLU A 87 -0.83 14.68 15.33
CA GLU A 87 -0.47 13.99 16.58
C GLU A 87 0.77 13.11 16.40
N CYS A 88 0.87 12.40 15.27
CA CYS A 88 2.06 11.62 14.94
C CYS A 88 3.32 12.51 14.79
N ALA A 89 3.20 13.69 14.18
CA ALA A 89 4.30 14.63 14.02
C ALA A 89 4.77 15.20 15.36
N GLU A 90 3.84 15.61 16.22
CA GLU A 90 4.14 16.10 17.55
C GLU A 90 4.80 15.05 18.43
N ASN A 91 4.31 13.81 18.40
CA ASN A 91 4.92 12.71 19.14
C ASN A 91 6.30 12.33 18.58
N PHE A 92 6.49 12.37 17.26
CA PHE A 92 7.81 12.21 16.64
C PHE A 92 8.79 13.23 17.19
N LYS A 93 8.43 14.53 17.27
CA LYS A 93 9.28 15.59 17.85
C LYS A 93 9.70 15.27 19.30
N LYS A 94 8.76 14.76 20.13
CA LYS A 94 9.07 14.35 21.51
C LYS A 94 10.11 13.22 21.56
N TYR A 95 10.02 12.24 20.64
CA TYR A 95 10.97 11.13 20.59
C TYR A 95 12.37 11.56 20.12
N VAL A 96 12.45 12.49 19.18
CA VAL A 96 13.74 12.96 18.66
C VAL A 96 14.34 14.12 19.47
N ALA A 97 13.59 14.75 20.38
CA ALA A 97 14.10 15.85 21.19
C ALA A 97 15.39 15.53 21.98
N PRO A 98 15.56 14.32 22.57
CA PRO A 98 16.81 13.94 23.25
C PRO A 98 17.91 13.44 22.30
N VAL A 99 17.63 13.35 20.99
CA VAL A 99 18.56 12.88 19.95
C VAL A 99 19.31 14.09 19.37
N ASN A 100 20.62 13.96 19.16
CA ASN A 100 21.40 15.00 18.48
C ASN A 100 21.21 14.94 16.95
N LEU A 101 19.96 15.08 16.51
CA LEU A 101 19.56 14.98 15.12
C LEU A 101 20.00 16.25 14.36
N LYS A 102 20.83 16.10 13.32
CA LYS A 102 21.28 17.22 12.49
C LYS A 102 20.26 17.62 11.44
N GLN A 103 19.63 16.64 10.81
CA GLN A 103 18.70 16.86 9.70
C GLN A 103 17.44 16.00 9.83
N LEU A 104 16.29 16.59 9.56
CA LEU A 104 15.03 15.89 9.30
C LEU A 104 14.62 16.09 7.84
N VAL A 105 14.46 15.01 7.09
CA VAL A 105 13.94 15.04 5.72
C VAL A 105 12.46 14.64 5.73
N TYR A 106 11.60 15.53 5.26
CA TYR A 106 10.17 15.31 5.15
C TYR A 106 9.73 15.26 3.69
N LEU A 107 8.88 14.28 3.33
CA LEU A 107 8.25 14.21 2.02
C LEU A 107 6.78 14.62 2.12
N SER A 108 6.48 15.80 1.61
CA SER A 108 5.16 16.44 1.59
C SER A 108 4.53 16.43 0.20
N GLY A 109 3.35 17.04 0.06
CA GLY A 109 2.70 17.34 -1.22
C GLY A 109 2.97 18.78 -1.68
N ILE A 110 2.85 19.05 -2.97
CA ILE A 110 2.92 20.41 -3.51
C ILE A 110 1.69 21.21 -3.03
N ILE A 111 1.92 22.37 -2.42
CA ILE A 111 0.92 23.24 -1.74
C ILE A 111 0.96 24.67 -2.27
N ASN A 112 0.94 24.84 -3.58
CA ASN A 112 1.12 26.16 -4.22
C ASN A 112 -0.15 26.98 -4.36
N GLU A 113 -1.33 26.37 -4.13
CA GLU A 113 -2.64 27.01 -4.28
C GLU A 113 -3.13 27.62 -2.96
N LYS A 114 -3.97 28.67 -3.07
CA LYS A 114 -4.60 29.32 -1.91
C LYS A 114 -5.65 28.42 -1.25
N GLU A 115 -6.42 27.68 -2.07
CA GLU A 115 -7.42 26.71 -1.60
C GLU A 115 -6.84 25.29 -1.73
N LEU A 116 -6.50 24.70 -0.61
CA LEU A 116 -5.96 23.36 -0.53
C LEU A 116 -7.08 22.34 -0.29
N SER A 117 -6.95 21.13 -0.86
CA SER A 117 -7.77 20.01 -0.41
C SER A 117 -7.46 19.68 1.05
N LYS A 118 -8.40 19.04 1.75
CA LYS A 118 -8.18 18.61 3.15
C LYS A 118 -6.90 17.82 3.32
N HIS A 119 -6.57 17.01 2.34
CA HIS A 119 -5.34 16.21 2.30
C HIS A 119 -4.08 17.07 2.20
N LEU A 120 -4.05 18.04 1.29
CA LEU A 120 -2.89 18.94 1.13
C LEU A 120 -2.75 19.89 2.33
N ASN A 121 -3.88 20.31 2.93
CA ASN A 121 -3.84 21.10 4.16
C ASN A 121 -3.24 20.33 5.34
N SER A 122 -3.62 19.06 5.54
CA SER A 122 -3.00 18.19 6.55
C SER A 122 -1.48 18.06 6.35
N ARG A 123 -1.01 17.96 5.10
CA ARG A 123 0.43 17.93 4.78
C ARG A 123 1.14 19.21 5.17
N LYS A 124 0.50 20.33 4.94
CA LYS A 124 1.01 21.66 5.35
C LYS A 124 1.10 21.76 6.87
N GLU A 125 0.05 21.39 7.59
CA GLU A 125 0.02 21.40 9.05
C GLU A 125 1.10 20.50 9.67
N VAL A 126 1.35 19.33 9.08
CA VAL A 126 2.45 18.45 9.50
C VAL A 126 3.81 19.09 9.25
N GLU A 127 4.00 19.74 8.09
CA GLU A 127 5.26 20.48 7.78
C GLU A 127 5.51 21.57 8.81
N GLU A 128 4.51 22.41 9.08
CA GLU A 128 4.56 23.48 10.07
C GLU A 128 4.83 22.94 11.50
N SER A 129 4.21 21.79 11.85
CA SER A 129 4.48 21.14 13.14
C SER A 129 5.90 20.62 13.24
N LEU A 130 6.50 20.11 12.17
CA LEU A 130 7.88 19.60 12.18
C LEU A 130 8.93 20.74 12.20
N GLU A 131 8.56 21.96 11.85
CA GLU A 131 9.43 23.13 12.01
C GLU A 131 9.75 23.41 13.48
N GLY A 132 10.86 24.08 13.75
CA GLY A 132 11.26 24.49 15.09
C GLY A 132 11.73 23.37 16.02
N GLY A 133 12.07 22.19 15.50
CA GLY A 133 12.80 21.14 16.23
C GLY A 133 14.29 21.46 16.36
N ASN A 134 15.02 20.70 17.20
CA ASN A 134 16.48 20.81 17.35
C ASN A 134 17.22 20.14 16.19
N TYR A 135 16.79 20.38 14.95
CA TYR A 135 17.35 19.83 13.71
C TYR A 135 17.06 20.80 12.54
N ALA A 136 17.82 20.70 11.49
CA ALA A 136 17.49 21.39 10.24
C ALA A 136 16.43 20.60 9.46
N LEU A 137 15.29 21.24 9.13
CA LEU A 137 14.23 20.63 8.33
C LEU A 137 14.54 20.79 6.85
N THR A 138 14.50 19.69 6.10
CA THR A 138 14.51 19.67 4.63
C THR A 138 13.20 19.09 4.14
N THR A 139 12.36 19.90 3.48
CA THR A 139 11.08 19.42 2.95
C THR A 139 11.12 19.25 1.44
N PHE A 140 10.82 18.05 0.94
CA PHE A 140 10.49 17.81 -0.46
C PHE A 140 8.99 17.73 -0.65
N ARG A 141 8.47 18.51 -1.60
CA ARG A 141 7.06 18.54 -1.95
C ARG A 141 6.90 17.93 -3.34
N ALA A 142 6.18 16.81 -3.42
CA ALA A 142 5.92 16.11 -4.66
C ALA A 142 4.45 16.16 -5.05
N GLY A 143 4.16 16.19 -6.34
CA GLY A 143 2.84 15.93 -6.90
C GLY A 143 2.54 14.43 -6.98
N ILE A 144 2.02 14.01 -8.12
CA ILE A 144 1.71 12.59 -8.38
C ILE A 144 3.01 11.80 -8.55
N ILE A 145 3.22 10.82 -7.68
CA ILE A 145 4.37 9.90 -7.78
C ILE A 145 3.97 8.68 -8.64
N VAL A 146 4.66 8.52 -9.76
CA VAL A 146 4.42 7.47 -10.77
C VAL A 146 5.35 6.29 -10.55
N GLY A 147 4.79 5.11 -10.38
CA GLY A 147 5.57 3.87 -10.24
C GLY A 147 4.68 2.68 -9.88
N SER A 148 5.14 1.49 -10.22
CA SER A 148 4.41 0.26 -9.93
C SER A 148 4.03 0.15 -8.46
N GLY A 149 2.74 -0.10 -8.18
CA GLY A 149 2.22 -0.20 -6.83
C GLY A 149 1.94 1.13 -6.13
N SER A 150 2.17 2.32 -6.74
CA SER A 150 1.66 3.57 -6.18
C SER A 150 0.15 3.69 -6.37
N ALA A 151 -0.54 4.38 -5.46
CA ALA A 151 -2.00 4.55 -5.54
C ALA A 151 -2.42 5.19 -6.87
N SER A 152 -1.75 6.28 -7.26
CA SER A 152 -2.07 7.02 -8.49
C SER A 152 -1.83 6.18 -9.74
N PHE A 153 -0.72 5.45 -9.82
CA PHE A 153 -0.41 4.57 -10.95
C PHE A 153 -1.44 3.43 -11.08
N GLU A 154 -1.78 2.76 -9.98
CA GLU A 154 -2.73 1.65 -10.01
C GLU A 154 -4.16 2.09 -10.34
N ILE A 155 -4.54 3.30 -9.94
CA ILE A 155 -5.83 3.89 -10.33
C ILE A 155 -5.87 4.19 -11.82
N ILE A 156 -4.85 4.85 -12.35
CA ILE A 156 -4.73 5.14 -13.78
C ILE A 156 -4.74 3.83 -14.57
N ARG A 157 -3.97 2.85 -14.15
CA ARG A 157 -3.94 1.51 -14.74
C ARG A 157 -5.31 0.86 -14.76
N ASP A 158 -6.01 0.83 -13.62
CA ASP A 158 -7.35 0.26 -13.51
C ASP A 158 -8.35 0.94 -14.46
N LEU A 159 -8.30 2.26 -14.57
CA LEU A 159 -9.15 3.03 -15.47
C LEU A 159 -8.85 2.69 -16.94
N VAL A 160 -7.59 2.77 -17.33
CA VAL A 160 -7.17 2.58 -18.71
C VAL A 160 -7.34 1.13 -19.18
N GLU A 161 -6.96 0.15 -18.36
CA GLU A 161 -7.03 -1.26 -18.75
C GLU A 161 -8.47 -1.80 -18.76
N LYS A 162 -9.34 -1.33 -17.85
CA LYS A 162 -10.72 -1.85 -17.71
C LYS A 162 -11.76 -1.12 -18.56
N LEU A 163 -11.55 0.14 -18.93
CA LEU A 163 -12.56 0.97 -19.58
C LEU A 163 -12.14 1.34 -21.02
N PRO A 164 -12.72 0.73 -22.07
CA PRO A 164 -12.49 1.14 -23.44
C PRO A 164 -13.07 2.52 -23.75
N VAL A 165 -14.16 2.91 -23.08
CA VAL A 165 -14.77 4.23 -23.13
C VAL A 165 -14.87 4.75 -21.70
N MET A 166 -14.34 5.94 -21.45
CA MET A 166 -14.37 6.60 -20.14
C MET A 166 -15.24 7.87 -20.22
N ILE A 167 -16.29 7.91 -19.40
CA ILE A 167 -17.06 9.11 -19.16
C ILE A 167 -16.47 9.79 -17.94
N THR A 168 -15.95 11.00 -18.09
CA THR A 168 -15.11 11.63 -17.07
C THR A 168 -15.61 13.02 -16.72
N PRO A 169 -15.40 13.47 -15.47
CA PRO A 169 -15.77 14.81 -15.04
C PRO A 169 -14.79 15.87 -15.58
N LYS A 170 -15.24 17.14 -15.54
CA LYS A 170 -14.48 18.31 -16.05
C LYS A 170 -13.11 18.49 -15.37
N TRP A 171 -12.95 18.06 -14.11
CA TRP A 171 -11.66 18.17 -13.39
C TRP A 171 -10.53 17.30 -13.95
N LEU A 172 -10.78 16.38 -14.89
CA LEU A 172 -9.69 15.71 -15.62
C LEU A 172 -8.82 16.66 -16.44
N ASN A 173 -9.29 17.87 -16.67
CA ASN A 173 -8.52 18.92 -17.34
C ASN A 173 -7.63 19.74 -16.38
N THR A 174 -7.68 19.47 -15.08
CA THR A 174 -6.79 20.09 -14.08
C THR A 174 -5.35 19.65 -14.34
N LYS A 175 -4.42 20.60 -14.25
CA LYS A 175 -3.01 20.36 -14.49
C LYS A 175 -2.31 19.80 -13.26
N THR A 176 -1.36 18.91 -13.50
CA THR A 176 -0.48 18.34 -12.50
C THR A 176 0.90 18.11 -13.10
N GLN A 177 1.91 17.98 -12.26
CA GLN A 177 3.29 17.73 -12.68
C GLN A 177 3.79 16.43 -12.01
N PRO A 178 3.63 15.27 -12.69
CA PRO A 178 4.00 13.98 -12.13
C PRO A 178 5.51 13.79 -12.05
N ILE A 179 5.96 12.95 -11.11
CA ILE A 179 7.36 12.57 -10.94
C ILE A 179 7.49 11.05 -10.82
N SER A 180 8.56 10.47 -11.39
CA SER A 180 8.85 9.04 -11.25
C SER A 180 9.25 8.70 -9.81
N ILE A 181 8.83 7.54 -9.29
CA ILE A 181 9.28 7.03 -7.98
C ILE A 181 10.80 6.90 -7.91
N ARG A 182 11.46 6.52 -9.00
CA ARG A 182 12.92 6.42 -9.08
C ARG A 182 13.58 7.77 -8.78
N ASP A 183 13.03 8.84 -9.33
CA ASP A 183 13.59 10.18 -9.18
C ASP A 183 13.33 10.71 -7.77
N VAL A 184 12.14 10.46 -7.20
CA VAL A 184 11.85 10.77 -5.78
C VAL A 184 12.85 10.07 -4.86
N LEU A 185 13.12 8.78 -5.08
CA LEU A 185 14.09 8.04 -4.26
C LEU A 185 15.52 8.56 -4.44
N SER A 186 15.86 9.03 -5.65
CA SER A 186 17.17 9.66 -5.92
C SER A 186 17.31 10.98 -5.16
N TYR A 187 16.30 11.85 -5.17
CA TYR A 187 16.29 13.07 -4.35
C TYR A 187 16.42 12.75 -2.87
N LEU A 188 15.56 11.86 -2.36
CA LEU A 188 15.61 11.47 -0.94
C LEU A 188 16.96 10.90 -0.56
N SER A 189 17.54 9.99 -1.34
CA SER A 189 18.81 9.35 -1.01
C SER A 189 19.97 10.32 -1.02
N LYS A 190 19.98 11.31 -1.92
CA LYS A 190 21.06 12.31 -2.02
C LYS A 190 20.92 13.45 -1.01
N ALA A 191 19.75 13.59 -0.38
CA ALA A 191 19.51 14.64 0.59
C ALA A 191 20.15 14.38 1.96
N ALA A 192 20.45 13.11 2.28
CA ALA A 192 20.98 12.76 3.59
C ALA A 192 22.31 13.44 3.89
N GLY A 193 22.32 14.33 4.87
CA GLY A 193 23.52 15.04 5.33
C GLY A 193 23.99 16.18 4.41
N ASP A 194 23.20 16.57 3.42
CA ASP A 194 23.54 17.72 2.55
C ASP A 194 23.10 19.04 3.22
N GLU A 195 24.05 19.75 3.80
CA GLU A 195 23.79 20.99 4.52
C GLU A 195 23.23 22.12 3.65
N ARG A 196 23.43 22.07 2.32
CA ARG A 196 22.86 23.03 1.37
C ARG A 196 21.34 23.02 1.35
N LEU A 197 20.74 21.92 1.82
CA LEU A 197 19.28 21.71 1.86
C LEU A 197 18.65 22.07 3.20
N TYR A 198 19.44 22.41 4.21
CA TYR A 198 18.96 22.66 5.56
C TYR A 198 18.00 23.86 5.63
N ASN A 199 16.91 23.68 6.37
CA ASN A 199 15.86 24.68 6.60
C ASN A 199 15.25 25.25 5.31
N ASN A 200 15.13 24.40 4.28
CA ASN A 200 14.56 24.76 3.00
C ASN A 200 13.49 23.76 2.57
N ASN A 201 12.58 24.22 1.71
CA ASN A 201 11.61 23.38 1.04
C ASN A 201 11.74 23.48 -0.48
N TYR A 202 11.64 22.34 -1.15
CA TYR A 202 11.81 22.23 -2.58
C TYR A 202 10.66 21.41 -3.18
N ASP A 203 10.06 21.92 -4.24
CA ASP A 203 9.16 21.13 -5.06
C ASP A 203 9.99 20.19 -5.93
N ILE A 204 9.70 18.88 -5.92
CA ILE A 204 10.33 17.88 -6.77
C ILE A 204 9.33 17.38 -7.81
N TYR A 205 9.73 17.39 -9.08
CA TYR A 205 8.82 17.19 -10.20
C TYR A 205 9.51 16.60 -11.43
N GLY A 206 8.73 15.98 -12.31
CA GLY A 206 9.14 15.61 -13.66
C GLY A 206 9.05 16.78 -14.65
N PRO A 207 9.61 16.65 -15.85
CA PRO A 207 9.64 17.74 -16.84
C PRO A 207 8.25 18.13 -17.39
N ASP A 208 7.26 17.20 -17.33
CA ASP A 208 5.99 17.39 -17.99
C ASP A 208 4.93 18.02 -17.08
N VAL A 209 4.27 19.09 -17.53
CA VAL A 209 3.02 19.60 -16.96
C VAL A 209 1.86 19.05 -17.80
N LEU A 210 1.07 18.15 -17.22
CA LEU A 210 0.01 17.41 -17.90
C LEU A 210 -1.33 17.59 -17.20
N THR A 211 -2.41 17.49 -17.97
CA THR A 211 -3.73 17.26 -17.40
C THR A 211 -3.90 15.77 -17.03
N TYR A 212 -4.79 15.46 -16.10
CA TYR A 212 -5.11 14.06 -15.80
C TYR A 212 -5.60 13.30 -17.03
N LYS A 213 -6.31 13.98 -17.94
CA LYS A 213 -6.72 13.39 -19.23
C LYS A 213 -5.52 12.98 -20.08
N GLN A 214 -4.54 13.87 -20.26
CA GLN A 214 -3.31 13.57 -20.99
C GLN A 214 -2.53 12.41 -20.34
N MET A 215 -2.50 12.34 -19.02
CA MET A 215 -1.87 11.21 -18.33
C MET A 215 -2.55 9.88 -18.66
N LEU A 216 -3.90 9.82 -18.72
CA LEU A 216 -4.62 8.62 -19.15
C LEU A 216 -4.35 8.27 -20.62
N GLU A 217 -4.26 9.27 -21.50
CA GLU A 217 -3.97 9.10 -22.94
C GLU A 217 -2.57 8.55 -23.16
N ILE A 218 -1.54 9.15 -22.55
CA ILE A 218 -0.14 8.67 -22.61
C ILE A 218 -0.03 7.25 -22.02
N PHE A 219 -0.70 6.98 -20.90
CA PHE A 219 -0.72 5.63 -20.33
C PHE A 219 -1.34 4.61 -21.28
N ALA A 220 -2.43 4.95 -21.96
CA ALA A 220 -3.08 4.10 -22.96
C ALA A 220 -2.14 3.84 -24.14
N GLU A 221 -1.42 4.85 -24.61
CA GLU A 221 -0.40 4.75 -25.67
C GLU A 221 0.69 3.75 -25.30
N VAL A 222 1.33 3.90 -24.13
CA VAL A 222 2.37 2.98 -23.62
C VAL A 222 1.86 1.53 -23.58
N ARG A 223 0.56 1.33 -23.29
CA ARG A 223 -0.07 0.00 -23.27
C ARG A 223 -0.57 -0.48 -24.62
N GLY A 224 -0.43 0.29 -25.70
CA GLY A 224 -0.97 -0.03 -27.02
C GLY A 224 -2.50 -0.10 -27.06
N LEU A 225 -3.19 0.60 -26.15
CA LEU A 225 -4.64 0.54 -25.95
C LEU A 225 -5.33 1.77 -26.56
N LYS A 226 -6.31 1.57 -27.43
CA LYS A 226 -7.16 2.66 -27.94
C LYS A 226 -8.26 2.95 -26.93
N ARG A 227 -8.30 4.18 -26.38
CA ARG A 227 -9.28 4.62 -25.37
C ARG A 227 -10.01 5.88 -25.83
N LYS A 228 -11.33 5.94 -25.58
CA LYS A 228 -12.13 7.12 -25.86
C LYS A 228 -12.50 7.79 -24.54
N ILE A 229 -12.04 9.02 -24.34
CA ILE A 229 -12.31 9.81 -23.12
C ILE A 229 -13.31 10.91 -23.48
N ILE A 230 -14.50 10.85 -22.87
CA ILE A 230 -15.58 11.82 -23.06
C ILE A 230 -15.76 12.59 -21.74
N THR A 231 -15.47 13.88 -21.78
CA THR A 231 -15.62 14.74 -20.59
C THR A 231 -17.00 15.33 -20.55
N LEU A 232 -17.73 15.08 -19.45
CA LEU A 232 -19.05 15.67 -19.20
C LEU A 232 -18.95 16.82 -18.21
N PRO A 233 -19.68 17.93 -18.45
CA PRO A 233 -19.67 19.10 -17.56
C PRO A 233 -20.35 18.86 -16.19
N ILE A 234 -21.16 17.81 -16.06
CA ILE A 234 -22.13 17.60 -14.97
C ILE A 234 -21.80 16.30 -14.18
N MET A 235 -20.60 16.18 -13.62
CA MET A 235 -20.37 15.14 -12.60
C MET A 235 -20.04 15.76 -11.25
N THR A 236 -20.90 15.54 -10.27
CA THR A 236 -20.62 15.98 -8.90
C THR A 236 -19.44 15.23 -8.32
N PRO A 237 -18.67 15.82 -7.38
CA PRO A 237 -17.57 15.12 -6.72
C PRO A 237 -17.96 13.79 -6.08
N LYS A 238 -19.15 13.75 -5.49
CA LYS A 238 -19.70 12.55 -4.86
C LYS A 238 -19.94 11.42 -5.89
N LEU A 239 -20.55 11.75 -7.03
CA LEU A 239 -20.77 10.79 -8.11
C LEU A 239 -19.44 10.31 -8.71
N SER A 240 -18.47 11.21 -8.91
CA SER A 240 -17.13 10.87 -9.38
C SER A 240 -16.40 9.93 -8.41
N SER A 241 -16.55 10.16 -7.09
CA SER A 241 -15.93 9.29 -6.06
C SER A 241 -16.54 7.90 -6.05
N TYR A 242 -17.87 7.78 -6.22
CA TYR A 242 -18.53 6.49 -6.36
C TYR A 242 -18.11 5.76 -7.64
N TRP A 243 -18.04 6.47 -8.76
CA TRP A 243 -17.59 5.91 -10.04
C TRP A 243 -16.15 5.38 -9.91
N LEU A 244 -15.23 6.18 -9.37
CA LEU A 244 -13.85 5.76 -9.14
C LEU A 244 -13.77 4.54 -8.19
N TYR A 245 -14.57 4.54 -7.12
CA TYR A 245 -14.68 3.42 -6.20
C TYR A 245 -15.15 2.13 -6.88
N PHE A 246 -16.12 2.20 -7.81
CA PHE A 246 -16.63 1.01 -8.50
C PHE A 246 -15.70 0.48 -9.58
N VAL A 247 -14.95 1.34 -10.24
CA VAL A 247 -14.09 0.95 -11.36
C VAL A 247 -12.71 0.52 -10.89
N THR A 248 -12.17 1.15 -9.86
CA THR A 248 -10.78 0.94 -9.43
C THR A 248 -10.67 0.06 -8.18
N SER A 249 -9.45 -0.30 -7.85
CA SER A 249 -9.11 -1.07 -6.64
C SER A 249 -9.07 -0.24 -5.36
N THR A 250 -9.61 0.99 -5.38
CA THR A 250 -9.58 1.91 -4.24
C THR A 250 -10.75 1.72 -3.27
N SER A 251 -10.59 2.18 -2.02
CA SER A 251 -11.73 2.37 -1.12
C SER A 251 -12.49 3.67 -1.47
N TYR A 252 -13.76 3.77 -1.09
CA TYR A 252 -14.54 4.99 -1.32
C TYR A 252 -13.89 6.23 -0.69
N ARG A 253 -13.33 6.10 0.52
CA ARG A 253 -12.65 7.21 1.21
C ARG A 253 -11.44 7.70 0.44
N LEU A 254 -10.58 6.77 -0.01
CA LEU A 254 -9.43 7.14 -0.82
C LEU A 254 -9.87 7.76 -2.16
N ALA A 255 -10.88 7.18 -2.82
CA ALA A 255 -11.45 7.74 -4.04
C ALA A 255 -11.97 9.17 -3.83
N SER A 256 -12.67 9.44 -2.71
CA SER A 256 -13.18 10.76 -2.38
C SER A 256 -12.05 11.78 -2.14
N SER A 257 -11.05 11.41 -1.34
CA SER A 257 -9.89 12.29 -1.06
C SER A 257 -9.09 12.60 -2.33
N LEU A 258 -8.93 11.60 -3.21
CA LEU A 258 -8.24 11.80 -4.50
C LEU A 258 -9.03 12.69 -5.44
N VAL A 259 -10.34 12.49 -5.58
CA VAL A 259 -11.21 13.37 -6.40
C VAL A 259 -11.17 14.81 -5.90
N GLU A 260 -11.16 15.04 -4.59
CA GLU A 260 -11.01 16.38 -4.01
C GLU A 260 -9.64 16.99 -4.36
N SER A 261 -8.57 16.22 -4.27
CA SER A 261 -7.22 16.71 -4.60
C SER A 261 -7.03 16.96 -6.10
N MET A 262 -7.69 16.17 -6.97
CA MET A 262 -7.59 16.34 -8.43
C MET A 262 -8.30 17.60 -8.97
N LYS A 263 -9.06 18.33 -8.16
CA LYS A 263 -9.66 19.61 -8.57
C LYS A 263 -8.72 20.79 -8.45
N VAL A 264 -7.64 20.64 -7.70
CA VAL A 264 -6.65 21.68 -7.44
C VAL A 264 -5.47 21.47 -8.39
N GLU A 265 -4.98 22.52 -9.03
CA GLU A 265 -3.76 22.43 -9.84
C GLU A 265 -2.56 22.16 -8.94
N VAL A 266 -1.74 21.20 -9.36
CA VAL A 266 -0.54 20.78 -8.62
C VAL A 266 0.66 20.88 -9.55
N VAL A 267 1.14 22.10 -9.75
CA VAL A 267 2.31 22.44 -10.58
C VAL A 267 3.41 22.96 -9.67
N ALA A 268 4.62 22.47 -9.86
CA ALA A 268 5.77 22.79 -9.03
C ALA A 268 6.29 24.22 -9.26
N ARG A 269 6.85 24.81 -8.22
CA ARG A 269 7.64 26.04 -8.33
C ARG A 269 9.01 25.69 -8.91
N PRO A 270 9.48 26.40 -9.95
CA PRO A 270 10.82 26.19 -10.51
C PRO A 270 11.89 26.37 -9.42
N ASN A 271 12.89 25.50 -9.45
CA ASN A 271 14.04 25.60 -8.56
C ASN A 271 15.27 24.90 -9.17
N HIS A 272 16.45 25.10 -8.59
CA HIS A 272 17.73 24.54 -9.07
C HIS A 272 18.13 23.23 -8.37
N LEU A 273 17.19 22.54 -7.71
CA LEU A 273 17.49 21.33 -6.93
C LEU A 273 18.03 20.20 -7.80
N SER A 274 17.48 20.04 -9.02
CA SER A 274 17.92 19.03 -9.98
C SER A 274 19.41 19.14 -10.31
N GLU A 275 19.87 20.35 -10.57
CA GLU A 275 21.27 20.66 -10.84
C GLU A 275 22.13 20.47 -9.59
N MET A 276 21.67 20.98 -8.44
CA MET A 276 22.37 20.91 -7.15
C MET A 276 22.61 19.45 -6.73
N LEU A 277 21.65 18.58 -6.91
CA LEU A 277 21.72 17.16 -6.54
C LEU A 277 22.10 16.25 -7.70
N GLN A 278 22.30 16.78 -8.91
CA GLN A 278 22.56 15.97 -10.12
C GLN A 278 21.51 14.87 -10.29
N VAL A 279 20.22 15.23 -10.18
CA VAL A 279 19.08 14.35 -10.42
C VAL A 279 18.31 14.91 -11.61
N PHE A 280 18.20 14.13 -12.67
CA PHE A 280 17.51 14.52 -13.90
C PHE A 280 16.26 13.66 -14.06
N PRO A 281 15.08 14.18 -13.67
CA PRO A 281 13.84 13.43 -13.70
C PRO A 281 13.43 13.05 -15.13
N VAL A 282 12.94 11.82 -15.29
CA VAL A 282 12.40 11.35 -16.56
C VAL A 282 11.00 11.91 -16.82
N ASN A 283 10.60 11.98 -18.09
CA ASN A 283 9.27 12.37 -18.50
C ASN A 283 8.19 11.33 -18.07
N TYR A 284 6.92 11.71 -18.16
CA TYR A 284 5.83 10.86 -17.72
C TYR A 284 5.70 9.56 -18.52
N HIS A 285 5.90 9.62 -19.86
CA HIS A 285 5.90 8.44 -20.71
C HIS A 285 6.93 7.41 -20.22
N ASP A 286 8.17 7.81 -20.04
CA ASP A 286 9.25 6.93 -19.59
C ASP A 286 9.06 6.44 -18.17
N ALA A 287 8.46 7.26 -17.29
CA ALA A 287 8.08 6.85 -15.93
C ALA A 287 7.05 5.70 -15.97
N VAL A 288 6.07 5.74 -16.87
CA VAL A 288 5.09 4.67 -17.08
C VAL A 288 5.75 3.42 -17.68
N VAL A 289 6.58 3.57 -18.72
CA VAL A 289 7.35 2.44 -19.30
C VAL A 289 8.19 1.75 -18.24
N ASN A 290 8.93 2.50 -17.43
CA ASN A 290 9.78 1.97 -16.36
C ASN A 290 8.94 1.26 -15.28
N ALA A 291 7.76 1.77 -14.94
CA ALA A 291 6.87 1.13 -13.99
C ALA A 291 6.41 -0.25 -14.48
N PHE A 292 6.12 -0.41 -15.78
CA PHE A 292 5.77 -1.69 -16.37
C PHE A 292 6.97 -2.64 -16.49
N ALA A 293 8.17 -2.13 -16.79
CA ALA A 293 9.37 -2.95 -16.80
C ALA A 293 9.62 -3.60 -15.44
N VAL A 294 9.43 -2.86 -14.35
CA VAL A 294 9.51 -3.41 -12.97
C VAL A 294 8.43 -4.47 -12.70
N ILE A 295 7.21 -4.29 -13.21
CA ILE A 295 6.13 -5.28 -13.08
C ILE A 295 6.51 -6.57 -13.84
N ASN A 296 6.99 -6.45 -15.06
CA ASN A 296 7.36 -7.59 -15.92
C ASN A 296 8.55 -8.38 -15.37
N GLN A 297 9.43 -7.75 -14.59
CA GLN A 297 10.59 -8.39 -13.94
C GLN A 297 10.27 -8.93 -12.54
N ASP A 298 8.99 -8.99 -12.17
CA ASP A 298 8.56 -9.38 -10.81
C ASP A 298 9.24 -8.55 -9.69
N GLY A 299 9.62 -7.31 -10.00
CA GLY A 299 10.41 -6.44 -9.14
C GLY A 299 9.61 -5.55 -8.19
N ILE A 300 8.31 -5.80 -7.99
CA ILE A 300 7.46 -4.95 -7.15
C ILE A 300 7.81 -5.14 -5.67
N ALA A 301 8.50 -4.17 -5.10
CA ALA A 301 8.94 -4.23 -3.70
C ALA A 301 7.82 -3.92 -2.69
N SER A 302 6.82 -3.13 -3.06
CA SER A 302 5.68 -2.76 -2.21
C SER A 302 4.54 -2.20 -3.05
N SER A 303 3.32 -2.24 -2.51
CA SER A 303 2.14 -1.59 -3.09
C SER A 303 1.41 -0.79 -2.02
N TRP A 304 0.70 0.27 -2.40
CA TRP A 304 -0.21 0.96 -1.50
C TRP A 304 -1.30 0.03 -0.95
N LYS A 305 -1.62 -1.05 -1.69
CA LYS A 305 -2.58 -2.08 -1.30
C LYS A 305 -2.14 -2.85 -0.05
N ASP A 306 -0.83 -2.91 0.21
CA ASP A 306 -0.25 -3.53 1.40
C ASP A 306 -0.39 -2.64 2.64
N SER A 307 -0.71 -1.36 2.44
CA SER A 307 -1.03 -0.46 3.54
C SER A 307 -2.33 -0.90 4.23
N MET A 308 -2.34 -0.92 5.55
CA MET A 308 -3.54 -1.22 6.35
C MET A 308 -4.61 -0.12 6.30
N VAL A 309 -4.32 0.93 5.59
CA VAL A 309 -5.06 2.19 5.55
C VAL A 309 -6.44 2.04 4.91
N SER A 310 -6.62 1.09 3.98
CA SER A 310 -7.90 0.85 3.29
C SER A 310 -8.78 -0.22 3.93
N SER A 311 -8.32 -0.84 5.03
CA SER A 311 -9.00 -1.96 5.66
C SER A 311 -9.64 -1.58 7.00
N HIS A 312 -10.63 -2.37 7.43
CA HIS A 312 -11.15 -2.31 8.80
C HIS A 312 -10.19 -2.96 9.83
N PHE A 313 -9.00 -3.34 9.38
CA PHE A 313 -7.98 -3.94 10.19
C PHE A 313 -7.30 -2.88 11.05
N ALA A 314 -7.70 -2.78 12.30
CA ALA A 314 -7.12 -1.86 13.28
C ALA A 314 -6.25 -2.66 14.26
N GLY A 315 -4.93 -2.56 14.15
CA GLY A 315 -4.03 -3.15 15.14
C GLY A 315 -2.76 -3.78 14.56
N LYS A 316 -1.99 -4.41 15.47
CA LYS A 316 -0.76 -5.14 15.11
C LYS A 316 -1.10 -6.48 14.48
N LEU A 317 -0.43 -6.88 13.41
CA LEU A 317 -0.57 -8.21 12.79
C LEU A 317 -0.28 -9.33 13.80
N SER A 318 0.66 -9.10 14.70
CA SER A 318 1.01 -10.05 15.76
C SER A 318 -0.18 -10.50 16.62
N LYS A 319 -1.21 -9.67 16.77
CA LYS A 319 -2.44 -10.05 17.48
C LYS A 319 -3.23 -11.15 16.77
N TYR A 320 -3.07 -11.28 15.47
CA TYR A 320 -3.82 -12.20 14.61
C TYR A 320 -3.03 -13.44 14.18
N VAL A 321 -1.75 -13.51 14.58
CA VAL A 321 -0.88 -14.68 14.30
C VAL A 321 -1.40 -15.93 15.03
N LYS A 322 -2.00 -15.76 16.22
CA LYS A 322 -2.66 -16.85 16.94
C LYS A 322 -4.13 -16.93 16.55
N VAL A 323 -4.46 -17.94 15.75
CA VAL A 323 -5.85 -18.23 15.40
C VAL A 323 -6.61 -18.61 16.69
N PRO A 324 -7.76 -17.98 17.00
CA PRO A 324 -8.52 -18.30 18.20
C PRO A 324 -9.00 -19.76 18.17
N LYS A 325 -8.93 -20.42 19.35
CA LYS A 325 -9.39 -21.81 19.49
C LYS A 325 -10.76 -21.92 20.16
N TYR A 326 -11.16 -20.91 20.93
CA TYR A 326 -12.40 -20.89 21.69
C TYR A 326 -13.36 -19.82 21.16
N GLY A 327 -14.66 -20.11 21.22
CA GLY A 327 -15.71 -19.20 20.76
C GLY A 327 -15.73 -18.97 19.24
N VAL A 328 -15.22 -19.93 18.47
CA VAL A 328 -15.11 -19.89 17.02
C VAL A 328 -15.88 -21.03 16.35
N LEU A 329 -16.29 -20.79 15.13
CA LEU A 329 -16.85 -21.77 14.21
C LEU A 329 -15.77 -22.13 13.18
N GLN A 330 -15.62 -23.40 12.83
CA GLN A 330 -14.49 -23.88 12.04
C GLN A 330 -14.97 -24.80 10.90
N ASP A 331 -14.27 -24.71 9.78
CA ASP A 331 -14.36 -25.67 8.69
C ASP A 331 -12.93 -26.15 8.37
N ASN A 332 -12.57 -27.32 8.88
CA ASN A 332 -11.24 -27.90 8.78
C ASN A 332 -11.24 -29.02 7.73
N LYS A 333 -10.26 -28.99 6.84
CA LYS A 333 -10.08 -29.99 5.80
C LYS A 333 -8.63 -30.44 5.73
N GLU A 334 -8.42 -31.72 5.38
CA GLU A 334 -7.08 -32.26 5.15
C GLU A 334 -7.07 -33.15 3.90
N ARG A 335 -5.91 -33.22 3.24
CA ARG A 335 -5.64 -34.08 2.08
C ARG A 335 -4.22 -34.58 2.11
N ASP A 336 -4.05 -35.85 1.70
CA ASP A 336 -2.71 -36.41 1.45
C ASP A 336 -2.12 -35.74 0.21
N ILE A 337 -0.81 -35.51 0.23
CA ILE A 337 -0.08 -34.87 -0.87
C ILE A 337 1.05 -35.77 -1.36
N LYS A 338 1.23 -35.82 -2.69
CA LYS A 338 2.29 -36.59 -3.33
C LYS A 338 3.56 -35.77 -3.54
N ASN A 339 3.42 -34.49 -3.87
CA ASN A 339 4.53 -33.58 -4.13
C ASN A 339 4.32 -32.31 -3.33
N GLU A 340 5.12 -32.16 -2.27
CA GLU A 340 5.02 -31.08 -1.31
C GLU A 340 5.39 -29.73 -1.92
N GLU A 341 6.48 -29.63 -2.69
CA GLU A 341 6.91 -28.39 -3.31
C GLU A 341 5.88 -27.85 -4.31
N LYS A 342 5.30 -28.74 -5.13
CA LYS A 342 4.26 -28.36 -6.09
C LYS A 342 3.00 -27.82 -5.40
N VAL A 343 2.59 -28.42 -4.29
CA VAL A 343 1.46 -27.93 -3.48
C VAL A 343 1.80 -26.60 -2.82
N LEU A 344 3.02 -26.46 -2.33
CA LEU A 344 3.50 -25.22 -1.73
C LEU A 344 3.53 -24.08 -2.75
N ASP A 345 4.02 -24.32 -3.96
CA ASP A 345 4.02 -23.34 -5.05
C ASP A 345 2.59 -22.89 -5.40
N ARG A 346 1.62 -23.81 -5.42
CA ARG A 346 0.21 -23.48 -5.65
C ARG A 346 -0.39 -22.64 -4.54
N ILE A 347 -0.06 -22.95 -3.27
CA ILE A 347 -0.48 -22.11 -2.13
C ILE A 347 0.10 -20.72 -2.28
N TRP A 348 1.39 -20.60 -2.67
CA TRP A 348 2.04 -19.31 -2.89
C TRP A 348 1.58 -18.59 -4.17
N ALA A 349 0.84 -19.24 -5.06
CA ALA A 349 0.25 -18.65 -6.26
C ALA A 349 -1.22 -18.24 -6.09
N LEU A 350 -1.86 -18.44 -4.92
CA LEU A 350 -3.25 -18.08 -4.66
C LEU A 350 -3.54 -16.59 -4.89
N GLY A 351 -4.72 -16.29 -5.41
CA GLY A 351 -5.23 -14.92 -5.62
C GLY A 351 -4.73 -14.24 -6.89
N GLY A 352 -5.14 -13.01 -7.10
CA GLY A 352 -4.79 -12.20 -8.27
C GLY A 352 -5.22 -12.85 -9.58
N SER A 353 -4.31 -12.94 -10.56
CA SER A 353 -4.57 -13.52 -11.88
C SER A 353 -4.81 -15.03 -11.84
N THR A 354 -4.16 -15.75 -10.93
CA THR A 354 -4.35 -17.20 -10.72
C THR A 354 -5.73 -17.51 -10.11
N GLY A 355 -6.28 -16.56 -9.34
CA GLY A 355 -7.53 -16.77 -8.61
C GLY A 355 -7.39 -17.77 -7.47
N TRP A 356 -8.51 -18.39 -7.08
CA TRP A 356 -8.62 -19.32 -5.94
C TRP A 356 -8.76 -20.78 -6.37
N TYR A 357 -8.30 -21.11 -7.58
CA TYR A 357 -8.38 -22.44 -8.22
C TYR A 357 -9.79 -23.02 -8.35
N TYR A 358 -10.66 -22.83 -7.38
CA TYR A 358 -12.04 -23.36 -7.38
C TYR A 358 -13.05 -22.26 -7.02
N GLY A 359 -14.22 -22.30 -7.66
CA GLY A 359 -15.34 -21.41 -7.35
C GLY A 359 -15.06 -19.93 -7.61
N ASN A 360 -14.21 -19.57 -8.57
CA ASN A 360 -13.82 -18.18 -8.84
C ASN A 360 -15.03 -17.26 -9.08
N THR A 361 -16.13 -17.78 -9.66
CA THR A 361 -17.37 -17.02 -9.84
C THR A 361 -18.03 -16.69 -8.50
N LEU A 362 -18.04 -17.63 -7.55
CA LEU A 362 -18.58 -17.41 -6.20
C LEU A 362 -17.72 -16.41 -5.41
N TRP A 363 -16.41 -16.49 -5.54
CA TRP A 363 -15.49 -15.49 -4.97
C TRP A 363 -15.74 -14.10 -5.56
N LYS A 364 -15.98 -13.99 -6.88
CA LYS A 364 -16.34 -12.73 -7.55
C LYS A 364 -17.68 -12.19 -7.04
N ALA A 365 -18.70 -13.03 -6.94
CA ALA A 365 -20.01 -12.67 -6.40
C ALA A 365 -19.90 -12.18 -4.94
N ARG A 366 -19.17 -12.91 -4.10
CA ARG A 366 -18.90 -12.50 -2.70
C ARG A 366 -18.15 -11.17 -2.63
N GLY A 367 -17.13 -10.98 -3.49
CA GLY A 367 -16.40 -9.72 -3.58
C GLY A 367 -17.28 -8.55 -4.05
N PHE A 368 -18.23 -8.78 -4.95
CA PHE A 368 -19.21 -7.79 -5.39
C PHE A 368 -20.17 -7.41 -4.25
N ILE A 369 -20.71 -8.38 -3.53
CA ILE A 369 -21.56 -8.15 -2.35
C ILE A 369 -20.79 -7.34 -1.30
N ASP A 370 -19.54 -7.72 -0.98
CA ASP A 370 -18.70 -6.98 -0.04
C ASP A 370 -18.54 -5.51 -0.44
N ARG A 371 -18.41 -5.24 -1.74
CA ARG A 371 -18.34 -3.87 -2.28
C ARG A 371 -19.62 -3.08 -2.06
N LEU A 372 -20.78 -3.69 -2.25
CA LEU A 372 -22.08 -3.02 -2.02
C LEU A 372 -22.20 -2.53 -0.57
N PHE A 373 -21.64 -3.29 0.37
CA PHE A 373 -21.58 -2.92 1.79
C PHE A 373 -20.36 -2.09 2.17
N GLY A 374 -19.59 -1.57 1.20
CA GLY A 374 -18.45 -0.70 1.43
C GLY A 374 -17.17 -1.43 1.86
N GLY A 375 -17.05 -2.72 1.61
CA GLY A 375 -15.86 -3.53 1.82
C GLY A 375 -14.84 -3.44 0.68
N THR A 376 -13.74 -4.18 0.80
CA THR A 376 -12.62 -4.16 -0.16
C THR A 376 -12.91 -4.92 -1.45
N GLY A 377 -13.71 -5.97 -1.41
CA GLY A 377 -13.96 -6.88 -2.53
C GLY A 377 -12.68 -7.53 -3.09
N LEU A 378 -12.76 -8.11 -4.28
CA LEU A 378 -11.60 -8.70 -4.99
C LEU A 378 -10.75 -7.66 -5.73
N ARG A 379 -10.87 -6.38 -5.41
CA ARG A 379 -10.24 -5.30 -6.18
C ARG A 379 -8.73 -5.25 -6.05
N ARG A 380 -8.20 -5.65 -4.88
CA ARG A 380 -6.78 -5.47 -4.57
C ARG A 380 -5.87 -6.41 -5.34
N GLY A 381 -6.38 -7.59 -5.70
CA GLY A 381 -5.55 -8.61 -6.34
C GLY A 381 -4.34 -9.00 -5.50
N ARG A 382 -3.23 -9.31 -6.14
CA ARG A 382 -1.92 -9.57 -5.50
C ARG A 382 -0.95 -8.44 -5.79
N THR A 383 -0.01 -8.22 -4.87
CA THR A 383 1.08 -7.26 -5.05
C THR A 383 2.16 -7.81 -5.98
N HIS A 384 2.51 -9.10 -5.81
CA HIS A 384 3.55 -9.78 -6.59
C HIS A 384 3.06 -11.14 -7.11
N PRO A 385 3.33 -11.54 -8.38
CA PRO A 385 2.80 -12.77 -8.97
C PRO A 385 3.20 -14.05 -8.22
N SER A 386 4.45 -14.13 -7.74
CA SER A 386 5.03 -15.34 -7.15
C SER A 386 5.48 -15.22 -5.69
N LYS A 387 5.55 -13.99 -5.14
CA LYS A 387 5.99 -13.76 -3.76
C LYS A 387 4.82 -13.34 -2.88
N ILE A 388 4.79 -13.83 -1.66
CA ILE A 388 3.86 -13.42 -0.61
C ILE A 388 4.67 -13.11 0.64
N GLU A 389 4.42 -11.93 1.22
CA GLU A 389 5.03 -11.50 2.48
C GLU A 389 3.98 -11.15 3.51
N ALA A 390 4.30 -11.21 4.80
CA ALA A 390 3.40 -10.76 5.85
C ALA A 390 3.05 -9.28 5.67
N GLY A 391 1.77 -8.96 5.72
CA GLY A 391 1.25 -7.62 5.46
C GLY A 391 0.75 -7.38 4.04
N ASP A 392 1.02 -8.28 3.09
CA ASP A 392 0.51 -8.16 1.72
C ASP A 392 -1.02 -8.25 1.68
N ALA A 393 -1.61 -7.59 0.69
CA ALA A 393 -3.01 -7.76 0.35
C ALA A 393 -3.15 -8.85 -0.72
N LEU A 394 -4.02 -9.81 -0.46
CA LEU A 394 -4.35 -10.90 -1.35
C LEU A 394 -5.87 -10.90 -1.58
N ASP A 395 -6.34 -10.23 -2.63
CA ASP A 395 -7.76 -9.93 -2.85
C ASP A 395 -8.39 -9.23 -1.63
N PHE A 396 -9.34 -9.84 -0.93
CA PHE A 396 -9.91 -9.32 0.32
C PHE A 396 -9.28 -9.92 1.58
N TRP A 397 -8.17 -10.64 1.43
CA TRP A 397 -7.41 -11.19 2.54
C TRP A 397 -6.17 -10.35 2.84
N ARG A 398 -5.78 -10.33 4.10
CA ARG A 398 -4.49 -9.82 4.56
C ARG A 398 -3.59 -11.00 4.94
N VAL A 399 -2.40 -11.05 4.40
CA VAL A 399 -1.39 -12.03 4.78
C VAL A 399 -0.89 -11.70 6.18
N ILE A 400 -1.15 -12.57 7.14
CA ILE A 400 -0.69 -12.41 8.52
C ILE A 400 0.68 -13.05 8.70
N SER A 401 0.86 -14.24 8.12
CA SER A 401 2.12 -14.97 8.14
C SER A 401 2.29 -15.73 6.83
N ALA A 402 3.44 -15.61 6.20
CA ALA A 402 3.84 -16.38 5.03
C ALA A 402 5.24 -16.91 5.27
N ASP A 403 5.32 -18.11 5.79
CA ASP A 403 6.59 -18.78 6.08
C ASP A 403 6.73 -20.05 5.24
N ARG A 404 7.52 -19.95 4.19
CA ARG A 404 7.76 -21.08 3.29
C ARG A 404 8.59 -22.20 3.94
N LYS A 405 9.44 -21.88 4.92
CA LYS A 405 10.25 -22.87 5.65
C LYS A 405 9.40 -23.72 6.56
N SER A 406 8.49 -23.11 7.31
CA SER A 406 7.52 -23.82 8.15
C SER A 406 6.27 -24.27 7.36
N LYS A 407 6.24 -24.01 6.01
CA LYS A 407 5.19 -24.41 5.10
C LYS A 407 3.78 -23.94 5.53
N ARG A 408 3.73 -22.70 5.98
CA ARG A 408 2.53 -22.08 6.59
C ARG A 408 2.18 -20.76 5.93
N LEU A 409 0.94 -20.64 5.46
CA LEU A 409 0.33 -19.38 5.03
C LEU A 409 -0.91 -19.12 5.88
N LEU A 410 -0.95 -17.98 6.56
CA LEU A 410 -2.08 -17.54 7.38
C LEU A 410 -2.64 -16.23 6.84
N LEU A 411 -3.91 -16.24 6.53
CA LEU A 411 -4.67 -15.13 5.97
C LEU A 411 -5.75 -14.66 6.96
N TYR A 412 -6.00 -13.36 6.98
CA TYR A 412 -7.09 -12.72 7.73
C TYR A 412 -8.03 -12.00 6.77
N ALA A 413 -9.33 -12.19 6.92
CA ALA A 413 -10.32 -11.56 6.06
C ALA A 413 -10.54 -10.09 6.41
N GLU A 414 -10.38 -9.21 5.42
CA GLU A 414 -10.66 -7.76 5.53
C GLU A 414 -12.01 -7.38 4.91
N MET A 415 -12.78 -8.35 4.45
CA MET A 415 -14.13 -8.12 3.97
C MET A 415 -15.08 -7.75 5.13
N ARG A 416 -16.13 -7.02 4.82
CA ARG A 416 -17.17 -6.69 5.81
C ARG A 416 -18.01 -7.92 6.14
N MET A 417 -17.92 -8.35 7.38
CA MET A 417 -18.71 -9.45 7.93
C MET A 417 -18.97 -9.22 9.43
N PRO A 418 -20.02 -9.81 10.00
CA PRO A 418 -20.33 -9.67 11.42
C PRO A 418 -19.47 -10.62 12.28
N GLY A 419 -18.14 -10.50 12.15
CA GLY A 419 -17.15 -11.33 12.83
C GLY A 419 -15.75 -11.12 12.32
N GLU A 420 -14.87 -12.04 12.66
CA GLU A 420 -13.47 -12.11 12.23
C GLU A 420 -13.23 -13.48 11.61
N ALA A 421 -12.48 -13.54 10.49
CA ALA A 421 -12.20 -14.82 9.83
C ALA A 421 -10.73 -14.99 9.48
N TRP A 422 -10.25 -16.21 9.63
CA TRP A 422 -8.91 -16.65 9.24
C TRP A 422 -9.01 -17.82 8.27
N LEU A 423 -8.05 -17.89 7.36
CA LEU A 423 -7.83 -19.03 6.49
C LEU A 423 -6.36 -19.41 6.57
N GLU A 424 -6.09 -20.61 7.05
CA GLU A 424 -4.74 -21.13 7.22
C GLU A 424 -4.51 -22.33 6.28
N PHE A 425 -3.37 -22.31 5.60
CA PHE A 425 -2.82 -23.46 4.90
C PHE A 425 -1.53 -23.87 5.57
N LYS A 426 -1.40 -25.17 5.84
CA LYS A 426 -0.20 -25.73 6.48
C LYS A 426 0.08 -27.13 5.93
N ILE A 427 1.34 -27.38 5.60
CA ILE A 427 1.79 -28.73 5.21
C ILE A 427 2.56 -29.35 6.38
N LYS A 428 2.19 -30.55 6.75
CA LYS A 428 2.84 -31.36 7.78
C LYS A 428 2.62 -32.86 7.49
N ASN A 429 3.68 -33.68 7.62
CA ASN A 429 3.61 -35.13 7.48
C ASN A 429 2.94 -35.57 6.16
N ASN A 430 3.33 -35.01 5.02
CA ASN A 430 2.76 -35.27 3.70
C ASN A 430 1.25 -35.04 3.60
N LYS A 431 0.72 -34.17 4.45
CA LYS A 431 -0.70 -33.73 4.40
C LYS A 431 -0.79 -32.21 4.28
N LEU A 432 -1.71 -31.75 3.44
CA LEU A 432 -2.15 -30.35 3.41
C LEU A 432 -3.34 -30.19 4.36
N TYR A 433 -3.21 -29.27 5.29
CA TYR A 433 -4.27 -28.80 6.19
C TYR A 433 -4.78 -27.44 5.72
N GLN A 434 -6.10 -27.32 5.61
CA GLN A 434 -6.80 -26.07 5.33
C GLN A 434 -7.78 -25.80 6.47
N HIS A 435 -7.54 -24.74 7.24
CA HIS A 435 -8.37 -24.37 8.38
C HIS A 435 -9.03 -23.02 8.12
N ALA A 436 -10.35 -23.01 7.96
CA ALA A 436 -11.16 -21.81 7.93
C ALA A 436 -11.81 -21.59 9.30
N VAL A 437 -11.47 -20.47 9.95
CA VAL A 437 -11.92 -20.16 11.31
C VAL A 437 -12.69 -18.85 11.30
N PHE A 438 -13.86 -18.83 11.92
CA PHE A 438 -14.70 -17.64 12.04
C PHE A 438 -15.07 -17.38 13.50
N ARG A 439 -14.78 -16.17 13.98
CA ARG A 439 -15.19 -15.67 15.28
C ARG A 439 -16.39 -14.75 15.14
N PRO A 440 -17.61 -15.21 15.43
CA PRO A 440 -18.82 -14.42 15.24
C PRO A 440 -18.91 -13.26 16.25
N ARG A 441 -19.43 -12.12 15.83
CA ARG A 441 -19.85 -11.03 16.69
C ARG A 441 -21.34 -11.13 16.98
N GLY A 442 -21.68 -11.66 18.13
CA GLY A 442 -23.06 -11.80 18.57
C GLY A 442 -23.90 -12.75 17.71
N LEU A 443 -25.23 -12.58 17.76
CA LEU A 443 -26.19 -13.44 17.05
C LEU A 443 -26.09 -13.29 15.53
N TRP A 444 -25.92 -12.06 15.02
CA TRP A 444 -25.79 -11.79 13.58
C TRP A 444 -24.58 -12.50 12.95
N GLY A 445 -23.48 -12.61 13.69
CA GLY A 445 -22.31 -13.37 13.24
C GLY A 445 -22.60 -14.87 13.11
N ARG A 446 -23.37 -15.44 14.04
CA ARG A 446 -23.76 -16.85 13.96
C ARG A 446 -24.74 -17.11 12.81
N LEU A 447 -25.75 -16.26 12.64
CA LEU A 447 -26.69 -16.37 11.51
C LEU A 447 -25.96 -16.27 10.16
N TYR A 448 -25.04 -15.33 10.05
CA TYR A 448 -24.19 -15.20 8.86
C TYR A 448 -23.42 -16.50 8.58
N TRP A 449 -22.74 -17.07 9.57
CA TRP A 449 -22.00 -18.31 9.39
C TRP A 449 -22.88 -19.45 8.85
N TYR A 450 -24.02 -19.69 9.48
CA TYR A 450 -24.91 -20.76 9.05
C TYR A 450 -25.50 -20.51 7.65
N SER A 451 -25.73 -19.28 7.25
CA SER A 451 -26.20 -18.94 5.90
C SER A 451 -25.14 -19.20 4.81
N VAL A 452 -23.84 -19.03 5.13
CA VAL A 452 -22.76 -19.25 4.18
C VAL A 452 -22.13 -20.65 4.25
N LEU A 453 -22.46 -21.44 5.28
CA LEU A 453 -21.87 -22.76 5.52
C LEU A 453 -22.03 -23.74 4.33
N PRO A 454 -23.20 -23.84 3.63
CA PRO A 454 -23.32 -24.69 2.46
C PRO A 454 -22.34 -24.32 1.35
N PHE A 455 -22.14 -23.01 1.11
CA PHE A 455 -21.17 -22.51 0.11
C PHE A 455 -19.72 -22.80 0.55
N HIS A 456 -19.41 -22.69 1.84
CA HIS A 456 -18.10 -23.04 2.39
C HIS A 456 -17.75 -24.49 2.10
N TYR A 457 -18.70 -25.42 2.26
CA TYR A 457 -18.46 -26.82 2.00
C TYR A 457 -17.98 -27.07 0.57
N PHE A 458 -18.65 -26.48 -0.43
CA PHE A 458 -18.26 -26.62 -1.83
C PHE A 458 -16.97 -25.90 -2.15
N ILE A 459 -16.85 -24.64 -1.75
CA ILE A 459 -15.70 -23.79 -2.08
C ILE A 459 -14.42 -24.35 -1.46
N PHE A 460 -14.41 -24.66 -0.17
CA PHE A 460 -13.21 -25.11 0.52
C PHE A 460 -12.83 -26.57 0.23
N ASN A 461 -13.78 -27.45 -0.07
CA ASN A 461 -13.47 -28.77 -0.59
C ASN A 461 -12.87 -28.69 -2.00
N GLY A 462 -13.48 -27.90 -2.87
CA GLY A 462 -12.97 -27.70 -4.22
C GLY A 462 -11.57 -27.06 -4.20
N LEU A 463 -11.36 -26.06 -3.34
CA LEU A 463 -10.07 -25.37 -3.20
C LEU A 463 -8.96 -26.35 -2.77
N ILE A 464 -9.15 -27.10 -1.66
CA ILE A 464 -8.12 -28.03 -1.19
C ILE A 464 -7.84 -29.15 -2.20
N ASN A 465 -8.89 -29.69 -2.85
CA ASN A 465 -8.72 -30.68 -3.90
C ASN A 465 -7.91 -30.12 -5.07
N SER A 466 -8.25 -28.92 -5.55
CA SER A 466 -7.53 -28.27 -6.64
C SER A 466 -6.08 -27.94 -6.27
N LEU A 467 -5.74 -27.73 -5.00
CA LEU A 467 -4.37 -27.52 -4.55
C LEU A 467 -3.54 -28.81 -4.60
N VAL A 468 -4.12 -30.00 -4.39
CA VAL A 468 -3.41 -31.29 -4.34
C VAL A 468 -3.48 -32.09 -5.63
N GLU A 469 -4.46 -31.81 -6.54
CA GLU A 469 -4.61 -32.50 -7.82
C GLU A 469 -3.40 -32.32 -8.75
N ASP A 470 -2.94 -33.40 -9.38
CA ASP A 470 -1.95 -33.33 -10.46
C ASP A 470 -2.62 -32.83 -11.76
N VAL A 471 -2.03 -31.79 -12.36
CA VAL A 471 -2.55 -31.11 -13.58
C VAL A 471 -2.48 -32.01 -14.82
N GLU A 472 -1.82 -33.17 -14.76
CA GLU A 472 -1.67 -34.07 -15.91
C GLU A 472 -2.97 -34.73 -16.41
N LYS A 473 -4.10 -34.55 -15.70
CA LYS A 473 -5.40 -35.11 -16.10
C LYS A 473 -6.34 -34.16 -16.86
N LYS A 474 -5.92 -32.98 -17.29
CA LYS A 474 -6.78 -32.03 -18.05
C LYS A 474 -6.29 -31.71 -19.46
N VAL A 475 -5.40 -32.54 -20.03
CA VAL A 475 -5.04 -32.52 -21.44
C VAL A 475 -5.31 -33.94 -21.98
N ALA A 476 -6.57 -34.27 -22.05
CA ALA A 476 -7.08 -35.40 -22.80
C ALA A 476 -8.52 -35.05 -23.23
#